data_2d21464dc9cf0e07a0006950b6ed97bd
#
_entry.id   2d21464dc9cf0e07a0006950b6ed97bd
#
_cell.length_a   1.000
_cell.length_b   1.000
_cell.length_c   1.000
_cell.angle_alpha   90.00
_cell.angle_beta   90.00
_cell.angle_gamma   90.00
#
_symmetry.space_group_name_H-M   'P 1'
#
loop_
_entity.id
_entity.type
_entity.pdbx_description
1 polymer ?
#
loop_
_entity_poly.entity_id
_entity_poly.type
_entity_poly.pdbx_seq_one_letter_code
_entity_poly.pdbx_strand_id
1 'polypeptide(L)'
;VTRRAASALAAPRAASSLVSRRGASALAAALALSAGLGLAGCSASAPELKAGGAFMPQPVGDMAAGFLTVVNEGDAADRLTSVTSSLSDDVQLHEAKDGRMQQVTSLPVPANGELKLERGGDHLMFLGIKKQPKQGEEVDVELHFEKSEPITVQLPVKDRTHNPDHH
;
A
#
# COMPACT_ATOMS: atom_id res chain seq x y z
N VAL A 1 55.65 4.39 -27.93
CA VAL A 1 56.86 5.09 -27.46
C VAL A 1 56.63 5.47 -26.03
N THR A 2 57.03 4.61 -25.14
CA THR A 2 58.14 4.68 -24.18
C THR A 2 57.90 5.45 -22.89
N ARG A 3 57.99 4.65 -21.84
CA ARG A 3 58.82 4.61 -20.63
C ARG A 3 58.17 5.19 -19.35
N ARG A 4 57.99 4.30 -18.29
CA ARG A 4 58.95 3.92 -17.21
C ARG A 4 59.30 5.15 -16.32
N ALA A 5 59.15 5.11 -14.99
CA ALA A 5 59.82 4.38 -13.91
C ALA A 5 59.15 4.75 -12.59
N ALA A 6 58.81 3.95 -11.61
CA ALA A 6 59.62 3.19 -10.64
C ALA A 6 60.53 4.03 -9.73
N SER A 7 60.31 3.92 -8.44
CA SER A 7 61.22 3.89 -7.29
C SER A 7 60.52 4.39 -6.04
N ALA A 8 60.22 3.65 -5.02
CA ALA A 8 60.98 2.81 -4.09
C ALA A 8 61.55 3.59 -2.87
N LEU A 9 61.24 3.00 -1.71
CA LEU A 9 62.01 2.91 -0.46
C LEU A 9 62.13 4.17 0.44
N ALA A 10 61.66 4.11 1.67
CA ALA A 10 62.49 3.75 2.83
C ALA A 10 61.70 3.91 4.14
N ALA A 11 61.71 2.88 4.94
CA ALA A 11 61.52 2.99 6.40
C ALA A 11 62.87 3.32 7.08
N PRO A 12 62.90 3.83 8.26
CA PRO A 12 63.55 3.09 9.31
C PRO A 12 62.88 3.04 10.67
N ARG A 13 63.37 2.07 11.35
CA ARG A 13 63.12 1.45 12.64
C ARG A 13 63.48 2.30 13.86
N ALA A 14 62.84 1.88 15.01
CA ALA A 14 63.37 1.72 16.36
C ALA A 14 63.41 3.01 17.23
N ALA A 15 62.86 2.99 18.42
CA ALA A 15 63.50 2.39 19.57
C ALA A 15 62.58 2.35 20.79
N SER A 16 62.75 1.30 21.52
CA SER A 16 62.14 0.95 22.83
C SER A 16 62.54 1.92 23.94
N SER A 17 61.68 2.18 24.93
CA SER A 17 62.05 2.29 26.31
C SER A 17 60.93 1.87 27.24
N LEU A 18 61.16 0.81 27.95
CA LEU A 18 60.50 0.41 29.18
C LEU A 18 60.80 1.38 30.31
N VAL A 19 59.78 1.81 30.99
CA VAL A 19 59.88 2.15 32.41
C VAL A 19 58.62 1.69 33.16
N SER A 20 58.83 0.73 33.98
CA SER A 20 57.97 0.24 35.04
C SER A 20 57.93 1.24 36.19
N ARG A 21 56.76 1.51 36.72
CA ARG A 21 56.62 1.74 38.20
C ARG A 21 55.16 1.48 38.65
N ARG A 22 55.14 0.63 39.65
CA ARG A 22 54.05 0.24 40.52
C ARG A 22 53.42 1.45 41.23
N GLY A 23 52.12 1.38 41.48
CA GLY A 23 51.45 2.26 42.45
C GLY A 23 49.93 2.11 42.47
N ALA A 24 49.51 1.25 43.34
CA ALA A 24 48.35 1.32 44.24
C ALA A 24 47.02 1.94 43.79
N SER A 25 46.04 1.10 43.79
CA SER A 25 44.71 1.18 44.42
C SER A 25 43.97 2.53 44.46
N ALA A 26 42.87 2.63 43.70
CA ALA A 26 41.66 3.25 44.19
C ALA A 26 40.46 2.69 43.42
N LEU A 27 39.59 1.97 44.11
CA LEU A 27 38.24 1.65 43.65
C LEU A 27 37.46 2.95 43.42
N ALA A 28 37.01 3.16 42.22
CA ALA A 28 35.89 4.05 41.97
C ALA A 28 34.89 3.30 41.09
N ALA A 29 33.91 2.74 41.76
CA ALA A 29 32.72 2.19 41.10
C ALA A 29 31.90 3.36 40.52
N ALA A 30 32.06 3.63 39.25
CA ALA A 30 31.16 4.50 38.53
C ALA A 30 30.04 3.62 37.97
N LEU A 31 28.89 3.60 38.65
CA LEU A 31 27.62 3.14 38.08
C LEU A 31 27.26 4.10 36.90
N ALA A 32 27.59 3.69 35.73
CA ALA A 32 27.00 4.29 34.52
C ALA A 32 25.56 3.76 34.40
N LEU A 33 24.62 4.52 34.95
CA LEU A 33 23.20 4.38 34.69
C LEU A 33 22.99 4.80 33.21
N SER A 34 23.16 3.83 32.33
CA SER A 34 22.71 3.98 30.94
C SER A 34 21.17 3.97 30.96
N ALA A 35 20.58 5.17 31.10
CA ALA A 35 19.20 5.40 30.81
C ALA A 35 19.01 5.16 29.29
N GLY A 36 18.71 3.89 28.95
CA GLY A 36 18.19 3.55 27.63
C GLY A 36 16.86 4.27 27.48
N LEU A 37 16.88 5.44 26.80
CA LEU A 37 15.67 5.96 26.17
C LEU A 37 15.27 4.94 25.11
N GLY A 38 14.44 4.00 25.50
CA GLY A 38 13.66 3.23 24.55
C GLY A 38 12.81 4.21 23.77
N LEU A 39 13.22 4.51 22.53
CA LEU A 39 12.27 5.00 21.56
C LEU A 39 11.25 3.87 21.38
N ALA A 40 10.18 3.92 22.17
CA ALA A 40 8.95 3.26 21.80
C ALA A 40 8.48 3.96 20.52
N GLY A 41 9.05 3.57 19.39
CA GLY A 41 8.50 3.86 18.09
C GLY A 41 7.10 3.26 18.11
N CYS A 42 6.07 4.08 18.21
CA CYS A 42 4.75 3.71 17.77
C CYS A 42 4.91 3.36 16.29
N SER A 43 5.18 2.10 15.99
CA SER A 43 4.93 1.56 14.66
C SER A 43 3.43 1.70 14.47
N ALA A 44 2.99 2.78 13.84
CA ALA A 44 1.66 2.82 13.30
C ALA A 44 1.55 1.57 12.42
N SER A 45 0.69 0.64 12.80
CA SER A 45 0.46 -0.55 12.00
C SER A 45 0.08 -0.11 10.61
N ALA A 46 0.66 -0.73 9.60
CA ALA A 46 0.31 -0.45 8.20
C ALA A 46 -1.18 -0.77 7.96
N PRO A 47 -1.82 -0.20 6.92
CA PRO A 47 -3.12 -0.69 6.48
C PRO A 47 -3.04 -2.18 6.14
N GLU A 48 -4.05 -2.96 6.50
CA GLU A 48 -4.19 -4.36 6.13
C GLU A 48 -5.49 -4.53 5.34
N LEU A 49 -5.39 -4.48 4.01
CA LEU A 49 -6.53 -4.40 3.12
C LEU A 49 -6.91 -5.76 2.56
N LYS A 50 -8.22 -6.05 2.54
CA LYS A 50 -8.83 -7.21 1.89
C LYS A 50 -10.02 -6.75 1.06
N ALA A 51 -10.11 -7.24 -0.17
CA ALA A 51 -11.25 -6.98 -1.03
C ALA A 51 -12.15 -8.21 -1.16
N GLY A 52 -13.47 -8.01 -1.17
CA GLY A 52 -14.45 -9.10 -1.29
C GLY A 52 -15.83 -8.61 -1.70
N GLY A 53 -16.79 -9.55 -1.84
CA GLY A 53 -18.16 -9.23 -2.24
C GLY A 53 -18.27 -8.61 -3.64
N ALA A 54 -17.29 -8.86 -4.50
CA ALA A 54 -17.15 -8.22 -5.78
C ALA A 54 -18.18 -8.72 -6.81
N PHE A 55 -18.75 -7.81 -7.58
CA PHE A 55 -19.60 -8.15 -8.73
C PHE A 55 -19.75 -6.96 -9.70
N MET A 56 -20.16 -7.29 -10.91
CA MET A 56 -20.55 -6.35 -11.95
C MET A 56 -21.91 -6.76 -12.50
N PRO A 57 -22.97 -5.94 -12.42
CA PRO A 57 -24.20 -6.20 -13.17
C PRO A 57 -23.91 -6.19 -14.66
N GLN A 58 -24.55 -7.06 -15.41
CA GLN A 58 -24.38 -7.09 -16.87
C GLN A 58 -24.57 -5.70 -17.46
N PRO A 59 -23.57 -5.17 -18.21
CA PRO A 59 -23.60 -3.81 -18.74
C PRO A 59 -24.74 -3.53 -19.70
N VAL A 60 -25.08 -2.24 -19.83
CA VAL A 60 -26.01 -1.72 -20.83
C VAL A 60 -25.29 -0.62 -21.62
N GLY A 61 -25.18 -0.81 -22.93
CA GLY A 61 -24.44 0.14 -23.77
C GLY A 61 -22.92 0.03 -23.56
N ASP A 62 -22.25 1.15 -23.49
CA ASP A 62 -20.80 1.28 -23.40
C ASP A 62 -20.29 1.62 -21.97
N MET A 63 -21.16 1.46 -20.98
CA MET A 63 -20.85 1.72 -19.56
C MET A 63 -21.13 0.51 -18.68
N ALA A 64 -20.36 0.35 -17.63
CA ALA A 64 -20.57 -0.66 -16.62
C ALA A 64 -20.31 -0.07 -15.22
N ALA A 65 -20.97 -0.63 -14.21
CA ALA A 65 -20.69 -0.34 -12.80
C ALA A 65 -20.07 -1.56 -12.13
N GLY A 66 -19.08 -1.34 -11.27
CA GLY A 66 -18.47 -2.37 -10.44
C GLY A 66 -18.68 -2.10 -8.96
N PHE A 67 -18.91 -3.16 -8.20
CA PHE A 67 -19.19 -3.12 -6.77
C PHE A 67 -18.32 -4.11 -6.02
N LEU A 68 -17.85 -3.72 -4.84
CA LEU A 68 -17.05 -4.56 -3.94
C LEU A 68 -16.91 -3.88 -2.58
N THR A 69 -16.44 -4.62 -1.59
CA THR A 69 -16.06 -4.06 -0.29
C THR A 69 -14.57 -4.20 -0.08
N VAL A 70 -13.90 -3.15 0.36
CA VAL A 70 -12.52 -3.18 0.85
C VAL A 70 -12.55 -3.04 2.37
N VAL A 71 -12.14 -4.08 3.07
CA VAL A 71 -12.00 -4.10 4.54
C VAL A 71 -10.56 -3.76 4.89
N ASN A 72 -10.36 -2.89 5.86
CA ASN A 72 -9.06 -2.57 6.44
C ASN A 72 -9.02 -3.06 7.88
N GLU A 73 -8.29 -4.13 8.13
CA GLU A 73 -8.08 -4.70 9.47
C GLU A 73 -6.89 -4.05 10.20
N GLY A 74 -6.15 -3.16 9.51
CA GLY A 74 -5.01 -2.44 10.06
C GLY A 74 -5.41 -1.16 10.82
N ASP A 75 -4.51 -0.69 11.68
CA ASP A 75 -4.72 0.51 12.51
C ASP A 75 -4.42 1.83 11.78
N ALA A 76 -3.98 1.78 10.53
CA ALA A 76 -3.75 2.95 9.68
C ALA A 76 -4.77 3.03 8.56
N ALA A 77 -5.32 4.23 8.33
CA ALA A 77 -6.20 4.48 7.20
C ALA A 77 -5.43 4.50 5.88
N ASP A 78 -6.10 4.13 4.79
CA ASP A 78 -5.63 4.22 3.41
C ASP A 78 -6.66 4.93 2.51
N ARG A 79 -6.41 5.00 1.22
CA ARG A 79 -7.31 5.56 0.21
C ARG A 79 -7.19 4.76 -1.08
N LEU A 80 -8.33 4.42 -1.67
CA LEU A 80 -8.38 3.93 -3.05
C LEU A 80 -8.22 5.13 -3.98
N THR A 81 -7.17 5.14 -4.80
CA THR A 81 -6.80 6.28 -5.65
C THR A 81 -7.11 6.09 -7.12
N SER A 82 -7.09 4.85 -7.59
CA SER A 82 -7.47 4.52 -8.97
C SER A 82 -7.78 3.03 -9.11
N VAL A 83 -8.41 2.69 -10.22
CA VAL A 83 -8.68 1.31 -10.61
C VAL A 83 -8.34 1.15 -12.08
N THR A 84 -7.68 0.05 -12.43
CA THR A 84 -7.38 -0.31 -13.81
C THR A 84 -8.06 -1.61 -14.20
N SER A 85 -8.39 -1.77 -15.47
CA SER A 85 -9.00 -3.00 -16.02
C SER A 85 -8.76 -3.11 -17.51
N SER A 86 -8.68 -4.32 -18.01
CA SER A 86 -8.66 -4.58 -19.45
C SER A 86 -9.99 -4.27 -20.14
N LEU A 87 -11.08 -4.16 -19.38
CA LEU A 87 -12.42 -3.88 -19.88
C LEU A 87 -12.57 -2.45 -20.41
N SER A 88 -11.93 -1.48 -19.76
CA SER A 88 -12.01 -0.05 -20.08
C SER A 88 -10.68 0.65 -19.79
N ASP A 89 -10.33 1.64 -20.59
CA ASP A 89 -9.19 2.54 -20.33
C ASP A 89 -9.57 3.73 -19.43
N ASP A 90 -10.88 3.92 -19.18
CA ASP A 90 -11.42 4.98 -18.31
C ASP A 90 -12.28 4.35 -17.20
N VAL A 91 -11.66 4.07 -16.06
CA VAL A 91 -12.34 3.59 -14.87
C VAL A 91 -12.32 4.70 -13.81
N GLN A 92 -13.50 5.15 -13.42
CA GLN A 92 -13.68 6.27 -12.51
C GLN A 92 -14.17 5.81 -11.14
N LEU A 93 -13.75 6.52 -10.08
CA LEU A 93 -14.28 6.39 -8.74
C LEU A 93 -15.44 7.38 -8.59
N HIS A 94 -16.62 6.90 -8.24
CA HIS A 94 -17.79 7.73 -8.01
C HIS A 94 -18.22 7.68 -6.55
N GLU A 95 -18.44 8.85 -5.98
CA GLU A 95 -18.97 9.03 -4.62
C GLU A 95 -20.45 9.44 -4.69
N ALA A 96 -21.26 8.82 -3.85
CA ALA A 96 -22.65 9.22 -3.63
C ALA A 96 -22.74 10.20 -2.47
N LYS A 97 -22.95 11.48 -2.79
CA LYS A 97 -23.04 12.55 -1.78
C LYS A 97 -24.22 13.46 -2.05
N ASP A 98 -24.98 13.76 -1.00
CA ASP A 98 -26.15 14.67 -1.04
C ASP A 98 -27.16 14.30 -2.15
N GLY A 99 -27.36 12.98 -2.36
CA GLY A 99 -28.26 12.44 -3.40
C GLY A 99 -27.75 12.60 -4.84
N ARG A 100 -26.46 12.89 -5.01
CA ARG A 100 -25.79 13.03 -6.31
C ARG A 100 -24.62 12.08 -6.42
N MET A 101 -24.37 11.58 -7.63
CA MET A 101 -23.17 10.84 -7.99
C MET A 101 -22.17 11.83 -8.57
N GLN A 102 -20.94 11.81 -8.05
CA GLN A 102 -19.85 12.65 -8.56
C GLN A 102 -18.57 11.85 -8.67
N GLN A 103 -17.81 12.10 -9.72
CA GLN A 103 -16.47 11.57 -9.85
C GLN A 103 -15.57 12.19 -8.79
N VAL A 104 -14.74 11.34 -8.15
CA VAL A 104 -13.73 11.75 -7.18
C VAL A 104 -12.37 11.17 -7.54
N THR A 105 -11.32 11.76 -7.00
CA THR A 105 -9.93 11.30 -7.24
C THR A 105 -9.48 10.21 -6.28
N SER A 106 -10.23 10.00 -5.20
CA SER A 106 -9.96 8.93 -4.22
C SER A 106 -11.13 8.71 -3.29
N LEU A 107 -11.23 7.49 -2.74
CA LEU A 107 -12.20 7.11 -1.72
C LEU A 107 -11.46 6.65 -0.45
N PRO A 108 -11.87 7.10 0.76
CA PRO A 108 -11.19 6.75 2.00
C PRO A 108 -11.47 5.30 2.39
N VAL A 109 -10.42 4.62 2.89
CA VAL A 109 -10.50 3.31 3.53
C VAL A 109 -10.07 3.50 4.99
N PRO A 110 -11.02 3.66 5.94
CA PRO A 110 -10.69 3.97 7.32
C PRO A 110 -9.93 2.83 8.02
N ALA A 111 -9.12 3.17 9.01
CA ALA A 111 -8.50 2.18 9.87
C ALA A 111 -9.56 1.37 10.63
N ASN A 112 -9.37 0.06 10.76
CA ASN A 112 -10.34 -0.85 11.42
C ASN A 112 -11.77 -0.67 10.88
N GLY A 113 -11.89 -0.46 9.56
CA GLY A 113 -13.17 -0.14 8.91
C GLY A 113 -13.23 -0.66 7.48
N GLU A 114 -14.16 -0.13 6.73
CA GLU A 114 -14.41 -0.59 5.37
C GLU A 114 -14.80 0.56 4.42
N LEU A 115 -14.47 0.38 3.14
CA LEU A 115 -15.02 1.13 2.02
C LEU A 115 -16.00 0.21 1.30
N LYS A 116 -17.27 0.61 1.26
CA LYS A 116 -18.33 -0.10 0.52
C LYS A 116 -18.59 0.57 -0.81
N LEU A 117 -18.36 -0.17 -1.89
CA LEU A 117 -18.79 0.20 -3.23
C LEU A 117 -20.05 -0.61 -3.53
N GLU A 118 -21.22 0.06 -3.45
CA GLU A 118 -22.53 -0.60 -3.47
C GLU A 118 -23.55 0.12 -4.36
N ARG A 119 -24.65 -0.55 -4.68
CA ARG A 119 -25.72 0.05 -5.48
C ARG A 119 -26.35 1.24 -4.76
N GLY A 120 -26.40 2.40 -5.45
CA GLY A 120 -26.95 3.63 -4.87
C GLY A 120 -25.97 4.37 -3.96
N GLY A 121 -24.81 3.77 -3.68
CA GLY A 121 -23.69 4.34 -2.94
C GLY A 121 -22.49 4.59 -3.84
N ASP A 122 -21.31 4.64 -3.23
CA ASP A 122 -20.05 4.74 -3.94
C ASP A 122 -19.89 3.54 -4.87
N HIS A 123 -19.23 3.73 -6.01
CA HIS A 123 -19.05 2.65 -7.00
C HIS A 123 -17.91 2.93 -7.99
N LEU A 124 -17.51 1.87 -8.69
CA LEU A 124 -16.64 1.97 -9.86
C LEU A 124 -17.48 2.20 -11.10
N MET A 125 -17.10 3.15 -11.93
CA MET A 125 -17.73 3.40 -13.22
C MET A 125 -16.73 3.14 -14.35
N PHE A 126 -17.06 2.22 -15.24
CA PHE A 126 -16.29 1.89 -16.45
C PHE A 126 -16.93 2.59 -17.63
N LEU A 127 -16.19 3.45 -18.31
CA LEU A 127 -16.65 4.18 -19.49
C LEU A 127 -15.99 3.63 -20.77
N GLY A 128 -16.71 3.65 -21.87
CA GLY A 128 -16.16 3.20 -23.15
C GLY A 128 -15.67 1.75 -23.12
N ILE A 129 -16.48 0.82 -22.55
CA ILE A 129 -16.07 -0.57 -22.42
C ILE A 129 -15.80 -1.21 -23.79
N LYS A 130 -14.65 -1.90 -23.92
CA LYS A 130 -14.16 -2.47 -25.21
C LYS A 130 -14.99 -3.66 -25.69
N LYS A 131 -15.63 -4.35 -24.77
CA LYS A 131 -16.56 -5.47 -25.03
C LYS A 131 -17.65 -5.48 -23.97
N GLN A 132 -18.79 -6.05 -24.29
CA GLN A 132 -19.84 -6.27 -23.29
C GLN A 132 -19.67 -7.66 -22.65
N PRO A 133 -19.18 -7.75 -21.41
CA PRO A 133 -19.10 -9.02 -20.71
C PRO A 133 -20.50 -9.56 -20.44
N LYS A 134 -20.65 -10.88 -20.58
CA LYS A 134 -21.91 -11.58 -20.39
C LYS A 134 -22.02 -12.10 -18.96
N GLN A 135 -23.25 -12.33 -18.50
CA GLN A 135 -23.50 -13.00 -17.24
C GLN A 135 -22.74 -14.34 -17.15
N GLY A 136 -22.03 -14.54 -16.05
CA GLY A 136 -21.15 -15.68 -15.80
C GLY A 136 -19.69 -15.49 -16.23
N GLU A 137 -19.37 -14.43 -16.97
CA GLU A 137 -17.97 -14.04 -17.21
C GLU A 137 -17.41 -13.30 -15.99
N GLU A 138 -16.09 -13.15 -15.93
CA GLU A 138 -15.38 -12.40 -14.89
C GLU A 138 -14.59 -11.26 -15.54
N VAL A 139 -14.50 -10.14 -14.82
CA VAL A 139 -13.75 -8.97 -15.22
C VAL A 139 -12.68 -8.71 -14.17
N ASP A 140 -11.41 -8.78 -14.58
CA ASP A 140 -10.30 -8.45 -13.70
C ASP A 140 -10.17 -6.94 -13.53
N VAL A 141 -10.00 -6.51 -12.28
CA VAL A 141 -9.68 -5.14 -11.90
C VAL A 141 -8.51 -5.13 -10.95
N GLU A 142 -7.68 -4.11 -11.03
CA GLU A 142 -6.60 -3.86 -10.10
C GLU A 142 -6.88 -2.55 -9.36
N LEU A 143 -7.02 -2.65 -8.05
CA LEU A 143 -7.27 -1.55 -7.13
C LEU A 143 -5.94 -0.97 -6.68
N HIS A 144 -5.73 0.33 -6.87
CA HIS A 144 -4.51 1.03 -6.47
C HIS A 144 -4.78 1.92 -5.26
N PHE A 145 -3.94 1.80 -4.24
CA PHE A 145 -4.07 2.52 -2.98
C PHE A 145 -2.96 3.55 -2.79
N GLU A 146 -3.14 4.46 -1.86
CA GLU A 146 -2.15 5.50 -1.56
C GLU A 146 -0.92 4.91 -0.84
N LYS A 147 -1.12 3.92 0.04
CA LYS A 147 -0.09 3.36 0.91
C LYS A 147 0.14 1.88 0.71
N SER A 148 -0.92 1.13 0.42
CA SER A 148 -0.86 -0.33 0.28
C SER A 148 -0.52 -0.75 -1.15
N GLU A 149 0.00 -1.97 -1.27
CA GLU A 149 0.21 -2.61 -2.57
C GLU A 149 -1.13 -2.80 -3.30
N PRO A 150 -1.12 -2.79 -4.64
CA PRO A 150 -2.32 -3.03 -5.43
C PRO A 150 -2.96 -4.40 -5.14
N ILE A 151 -4.29 -4.45 -5.21
CA ILE A 151 -5.06 -5.68 -5.04
C ILE A 151 -5.80 -6.00 -6.34
N THR A 152 -5.55 -7.19 -6.90
CA THR A 152 -6.31 -7.70 -8.04
C THR A 152 -7.58 -8.39 -7.55
N VAL A 153 -8.72 -8.03 -8.13
CA VAL A 153 -10.04 -8.60 -7.82
C VAL A 153 -10.75 -9.00 -9.09
N GLN A 154 -11.45 -10.13 -9.06
CA GLN A 154 -12.34 -10.56 -10.12
C GLN A 154 -13.77 -10.10 -9.82
N LEU A 155 -14.39 -9.42 -10.76
CA LEU A 155 -15.79 -9.01 -10.71
C LEU A 155 -16.62 -10.01 -11.53
N PRO A 156 -17.27 -11.00 -10.92
CA PRO A 156 -18.20 -11.89 -11.64
C PRO A 156 -19.38 -11.07 -12.19
N VAL A 157 -19.67 -11.26 -13.46
CA VAL A 157 -20.79 -10.59 -14.12
C VAL A 157 -22.08 -11.28 -13.73
N LYS A 158 -22.96 -10.54 -13.09
CA LYS A 158 -24.25 -11.00 -12.56
C LYS A 158 -25.42 -10.47 -13.40
N ASP A 159 -26.61 -10.97 -13.14
CA ASP A 159 -27.84 -10.39 -13.67
C ASP A 159 -27.92 -8.88 -13.36
N ARG A 160 -28.60 -8.12 -14.22
CA ARG A 160 -28.76 -6.67 -14.07
C ARG A 160 -29.45 -6.26 -12.78
N THR A 161 -30.32 -7.11 -12.28
CA THR A 161 -31.09 -6.88 -11.04
C THR A 161 -30.41 -7.40 -9.80
N HIS A 162 -29.27 -8.11 -9.96
CA HIS A 162 -28.54 -8.66 -8.83
C HIS A 162 -28.22 -7.61 -7.78
N ASN A 163 -28.69 -7.85 -6.56
CA ASN A 163 -28.37 -7.07 -5.37
C ASN A 163 -28.10 -8.04 -4.22
N PRO A 164 -26.87 -8.13 -3.69
CA PRO A 164 -26.54 -9.08 -2.62
C PRO A 164 -27.31 -8.85 -1.32
N ASP A 165 -27.81 -7.61 -1.09
CA ASP A 165 -28.51 -7.24 0.14
C ASP A 165 -30.02 -7.59 0.15
N HIS A 166 -30.54 -8.15 -0.94
CA HIS A 166 -31.95 -8.56 -1.07
C HIS A 166 -32.04 -10.07 -1.30
N HIS A 167 -32.14 -10.82 -0.20
CA HIS A 167 -32.55 -12.22 -0.16
C HIS A 167 -33.92 -12.35 0.49
#